data_8f476fe5409c7d9ca7f6567a9120a55d
#
_entry.id   8f476fe5409c7d9ca7f6567a9120a55d
#
_cell.length_a   1.000
_cell.length_b   1.000
_cell.length_c   1.000
_cell.angle_alpha   90.00
_cell.angle_beta   90.00
_cell.angle_gamma   90.00
#
_symmetry.space_group_name_H-M   'P 1'
#
loop_
_entity.id
_entity.type
_entity.pdbx_description
1 polymer ?
#
loop_
_entity_poly.entity_id
_entity_poly.type
_entity_poly.pdbx_seq_one_letter_code
_entity_poly.pdbx_strand_id
1 'polypeptide(L)'
;MENNIFQSIFKVTHSGGSGSCFYLKSRDLFVTNYHVVVVNPLLDIALLAAEGDFTALPEIPLADDEAISVGRKIYVAGYPYGMPFTITEGSVSAPRQLMEGQYYLQTDAAVNPGNSGGPMLNDRNEVVGVTVSKFTQADNMGFGIRVETLRKLLDSLGEVDRTQFQVQCGSCDELIAEEEEFCPSCGDKLPEGAFDEREESPLCGFVESAIREMGIDPVLARDGYDSWLFHKGSSEIRIFVYDGAYLFSTSPINLLPKKEVEPVLDYMLSEDFGPYKLGIEGRQIYIAYRIHLSDITDASEEEIRRNIVNLALKADEMDNMMVERFGCEFSEYSKADAR
;
A
#
# COMPACT_ATOMS: atom_id res chain seq x y z
N MET A 1 -5.95 -29.63 7.15
CA MET A 1 -5.53 -28.23 7.12
C MET A 1 -6.29 -27.60 5.97
N GLU A 2 -7.29 -26.76 6.25
CA GLU A 2 -7.99 -26.03 5.20
C GLU A 2 -6.97 -25.17 4.44
N ASN A 3 -6.93 -25.30 3.12
CA ASN A 3 -6.13 -24.46 2.25
C ASN A 3 -6.56 -23.01 2.43
N ASN A 4 -5.86 -22.27 3.25
CA ASN A 4 -6.17 -20.86 3.47
C ASN A 4 -5.62 -20.07 2.27
N ILE A 5 -6.47 -19.85 1.25
CA ILE A 5 -6.11 -19.12 0.02
C ILE A 5 -5.57 -17.70 0.29
N PHE A 6 -5.88 -17.13 1.43
CA PHE A 6 -5.42 -15.79 1.81
C PHE A 6 -3.89 -15.72 2.00
N GLN A 7 -3.21 -16.88 2.15
CA GLN A 7 -1.75 -16.95 2.15
C GLN A 7 -1.13 -16.62 0.78
N SER A 8 -1.93 -16.61 -0.28
CA SER A 8 -1.53 -16.23 -1.63
C SER A 8 -1.84 -14.78 -1.99
N ILE A 9 -2.21 -13.94 -1.00
CA ILE A 9 -2.46 -12.51 -1.16
C ILE A 9 -1.40 -11.74 -0.39
N PHE A 10 -0.76 -10.77 -1.04
CA PHE A 10 0.40 -10.06 -0.51
C PHE A 10 0.24 -8.54 -0.64
N LYS A 11 0.95 -7.81 0.21
CA LYS A 11 1.21 -6.38 0.02
C LYS A 11 2.31 -6.23 -1.03
N VAL A 12 2.10 -5.38 -2.01
CA VAL A 12 3.12 -4.95 -2.97
C VAL A 12 3.47 -3.49 -2.70
N THR A 13 4.76 -3.18 -2.72
CA THR A 13 5.27 -1.82 -2.48
C THR A 13 6.26 -1.43 -3.56
N HIS A 14 6.25 -0.15 -3.93
CA HIS A 14 7.16 0.44 -4.90
C HIS A 14 7.41 1.93 -4.56
N SER A 15 8.26 2.62 -5.31
CA SER A 15 8.62 4.03 -5.08
C SER A 15 7.42 5.00 -5.05
N GLY A 16 6.31 4.67 -5.69
CA GLY A 16 5.12 5.53 -5.75
C GLY A 16 3.98 5.13 -4.80
N GLY A 17 4.15 4.10 -3.94
CA GLY A 17 3.10 3.69 -3.03
C GLY A 17 3.05 2.21 -2.70
N SER A 18 1.90 1.77 -2.21
CA SER A 18 1.63 0.37 -1.91
C SER A 18 0.25 -0.05 -2.41
N GLY A 19 0.12 -1.35 -2.65
CA GLY A 19 -1.13 -1.98 -3.06
C GLY A 19 -1.19 -3.43 -2.62
N SER A 20 -2.13 -4.16 -3.18
CA SER A 20 -2.28 -5.60 -2.98
C SER A 20 -1.95 -6.36 -4.26
N CYS A 21 -1.49 -7.58 -4.12
CA CYS A 21 -1.36 -8.52 -5.24
C CYS A 21 -1.79 -9.91 -4.78
N PHE A 22 -2.02 -10.80 -5.73
CA PHE A 22 -2.29 -12.20 -5.44
C PHE A 22 -1.57 -13.12 -6.42
N TYR A 23 -1.16 -14.28 -5.93
CA TYR A 23 -0.41 -15.25 -6.69
C TYR A 23 -1.31 -16.21 -7.46
N LEU A 24 -1.11 -16.30 -8.77
CA LEU A 24 -1.71 -17.30 -9.66
C LEU A 24 -0.73 -18.45 -9.89
N LYS A 25 -0.91 -19.52 -9.12
CA LYS A 25 -0.05 -20.69 -9.15
C LYS A 25 0.00 -21.37 -10.53
N SER A 26 -1.15 -21.43 -11.22
CA SER A 26 -1.26 -22.02 -12.57
C SER A 26 -0.42 -21.29 -13.63
N ARG A 27 -0.04 -20.06 -13.39
CA ARG A 27 0.80 -19.23 -14.29
C ARG A 27 2.15 -18.88 -13.66
N ASP A 28 2.33 -19.15 -12.37
CA ASP A 28 3.50 -18.75 -11.58
C ASP A 28 3.78 -17.23 -11.71
N LEU A 29 2.71 -16.43 -11.55
CA LEU A 29 2.73 -14.97 -11.65
C LEU A 29 1.90 -14.35 -10.54
N PHE A 30 2.28 -13.14 -10.13
CA PHE A 30 1.49 -12.28 -9.25
C PHE A 30 0.67 -11.30 -10.09
N VAL A 31 -0.58 -11.09 -9.73
CA VAL A 31 -1.49 -10.13 -10.36
C VAL A 31 -1.66 -8.93 -9.45
N THR A 32 -1.53 -7.72 -9.99
CA THR A 32 -1.82 -6.45 -9.30
C THR A 32 -2.37 -5.44 -10.30
N ASN A 33 -2.61 -4.20 -9.87
CA ASN A 33 -2.94 -3.11 -10.79
C ASN A 33 -1.70 -2.47 -11.41
N TYR A 34 -1.86 -1.92 -12.61
CA TYR A 34 -0.83 -1.16 -13.31
C TYR A 34 -0.37 0.07 -12.52
N HIS A 35 -1.29 0.84 -11.96
CA HIS A 35 -0.95 2.03 -11.18
C HIS A 35 -0.19 1.72 -9.89
N VAL A 36 -0.13 0.45 -9.49
CA VAL A 36 0.69 -0.04 -8.37
C VAL A 36 2.09 -0.43 -8.85
N VAL A 37 2.20 -1.03 -10.05
CA VAL A 37 3.49 -1.41 -10.68
C VAL A 37 3.33 -1.28 -12.20
N VAL A 38 4.24 -0.66 -12.89
CA VAL A 38 4.11 -0.28 -14.31
C VAL A 38 4.06 -1.47 -15.27
N VAL A 39 2.95 -1.79 -15.98
CA VAL A 39 2.95 -2.69 -17.18
C VAL A 39 1.82 -2.54 -18.19
N ASN A 40 0.55 -2.42 -17.92
CA ASN A 40 -0.48 -2.23 -18.97
C ASN A 40 -1.44 -1.10 -18.61
N PRO A 41 -1.25 0.10 -19.18
CA PRO A 41 -2.06 1.27 -18.82
C PRO A 41 -3.52 1.17 -19.25
N LEU A 42 -3.83 0.42 -20.30
CA LEU A 42 -5.20 0.33 -20.83
C LEU A 42 -6.10 -0.56 -19.97
N LEU A 43 -5.58 -1.67 -19.47
CA LEU A 43 -6.35 -2.61 -18.66
C LEU A 43 -6.21 -2.36 -17.15
N ASP A 44 -5.23 -1.55 -16.74
CA ASP A 44 -4.85 -1.35 -15.33
C ASP A 44 -4.53 -2.67 -14.60
N ILE A 45 -3.91 -3.62 -15.30
CA ILE A 45 -3.42 -4.89 -14.74
C ILE A 45 -1.92 -5.00 -14.98
N ALA A 46 -1.18 -5.40 -13.95
CA ALA A 46 0.21 -5.79 -14.03
C ALA A 46 0.38 -7.25 -13.62
N LEU A 47 1.28 -7.94 -14.30
CA LEU A 47 1.71 -9.29 -13.98
C LEU A 47 3.18 -9.26 -13.58
N LEU A 48 3.49 -9.80 -12.41
CA LEU A 48 4.82 -9.76 -11.84
C LEU A 48 5.38 -11.17 -11.69
N ALA A 49 6.63 -11.37 -12.05
CA ALA A 49 7.43 -12.51 -11.62
C ALA A 49 8.20 -12.11 -10.34
N ALA A 50 8.36 -13.03 -9.42
CA ALA A 50 9.17 -12.83 -8.23
C ALA A 50 10.17 -13.97 -8.06
N GLU A 51 11.35 -13.66 -7.49
CA GLU A 51 12.32 -14.67 -7.12
C GLU A 51 11.86 -15.40 -5.85
N GLY A 52 11.87 -16.73 -5.89
CA GLY A 52 11.51 -17.57 -4.75
C GLY A 52 10.78 -18.85 -5.15
N ASP A 53 10.53 -19.71 -4.18
CA ASP A 53 9.69 -20.91 -4.35
C ASP A 53 8.31 -20.68 -3.74
N PHE A 54 7.33 -20.45 -4.59
CA PHE A 54 5.93 -20.22 -4.22
C PHE A 54 5.05 -21.46 -4.40
N THR A 55 5.62 -22.62 -4.74
CA THR A 55 4.88 -23.85 -5.03
C THR A 55 4.05 -24.37 -3.85
N ALA A 56 4.44 -24.03 -2.62
CA ALA A 56 3.71 -24.39 -1.41
C ALA A 56 2.45 -23.54 -1.16
N LEU A 57 2.31 -22.39 -1.85
CA LEU A 57 1.15 -21.52 -1.71
C LEU A 57 -0.11 -22.18 -2.29
N PRO A 58 -1.28 -21.94 -1.68
CA PRO A 58 -2.56 -22.43 -2.22
C PRO A 58 -2.91 -21.73 -3.53
N GLU A 59 -3.56 -22.46 -4.43
CA GLU A 59 -4.16 -21.88 -5.65
C GLU A 59 -5.36 -21.02 -5.29
N ILE A 60 -5.46 -19.85 -5.92
CA ILE A 60 -6.67 -19.03 -5.94
C ILE A 60 -7.31 -19.21 -7.33
N PRO A 61 -8.43 -19.95 -7.44
CA PRO A 61 -9.03 -20.22 -8.75
C PRO A 61 -9.70 -18.96 -9.33
N LEU A 62 -9.72 -18.85 -10.65
CA LEU A 62 -10.49 -17.83 -11.36
C LEU A 62 -11.93 -18.32 -11.58
N ALA A 63 -12.91 -17.53 -11.16
CA ALA A 63 -14.33 -17.84 -11.32
C ALA A 63 -14.76 -17.82 -12.79
N ASP A 64 -15.77 -18.62 -13.13
CA ASP A 64 -16.47 -18.49 -14.40
C ASP A 64 -17.39 -17.25 -14.40
N ASP A 65 -17.66 -16.68 -15.58
CA ASP A 65 -18.51 -15.48 -15.73
C ASP A 65 -19.92 -15.65 -15.17
N GLU A 66 -20.48 -16.86 -15.22
CA GLU A 66 -21.81 -17.18 -14.67
C GLU A 66 -21.88 -17.01 -13.15
N ALA A 67 -20.74 -17.02 -12.47
CA ALA A 67 -20.66 -16.78 -11.03
C ALA A 67 -20.94 -15.33 -10.64
N ILE A 68 -20.93 -14.39 -11.60
CA ILE A 68 -21.02 -12.96 -11.36
C ILE A 68 -22.43 -12.45 -11.72
N SER A 69 -23.32 -12.36 -10.73
CA SER A 69 -24.66 -11.80 -10.90
C SER A 69 -25.03 -10.84 -9.77
N VAL A 70 -25.93 -9.89 -10.05
CA VAL A 70 -26.37 -8.89 -9.06
C VAL A 70 -26.85 -9.56 -7.76
N GLY A 71 -26.46 -8.99 -6.62
CA GLY A 71 -26.80 -9.48 -5.29
C GLY A 71 -25.99 -10.66 -4.79
N ARG A 72 -25.06 -11.21 -5.57
CA ARG A 72 -24.12 -12.23 -5.08
C ARG A 72 -23.09 -11.60 -4.14
N LYS A 73 -22.70 -12.35 -3.12
CA LYS A 73 -21.68 -11.91 -2.18
C LYS A 73 -20.33 -11.74 -2.85
N ILE A 74 -19.64 -10.70 -2.43
CA ILE A 74 -18.25 -10.39 -2.81
C ILE A 74 -17.43 -10.10 -1.56
N TYR A 75 -16.20 -10.54 -1.58
CA TYR A 75 -15.18 -10.26 -0.58
C TYR A 75 -14.00 -9.54 -1.24
N VAL A 76 -13.67 -8.34 -0.78
CA VAL A 76 -12.48 -7.61 -1.22
C VAL A 76 -11.37 -7.89 -0.22
N ALA A 77 -10.28 -8.48 -0.67
CA ALA A 77 -9.18 -8.90 0.17
C ALA A 77 -7.89 -8.13 -0.19
N GLY A 78 -7.21 -7.58 0.81
CA GLY A 78 -6.00 -6.80 0.57
C GLY A 78 -5.46 -6.10 1.81
N TYR A 79 -4.68 -5.05 1.60
CA TYR A 79 -3.95 -4.29 2.62
C TYR A 79 -4.34 -2.80 2.58
N PRO A 80 -5.59 -2.44 2.98
CA PRO A 80 -6.08 -1.06 2.90
C PRO A 80 -5.21 -0.12 3.73
N TYR A 81 -4.80 1.01 3.15
CA TYR A 81 -3.95 2.02 3.80
C TYR A 81 -2.64 1.45 4.39
N GLY A 82 -2.11 0.36 3.81
CA GLY A 82 -0.93 -0.33 4.36
C GLY A 82 -1.17 -1.10 5.67
N MET A 83 -2.39 -1.07 6.20
CA MET A 83 -2.80 -1.82 7.40
C MET A 83 -2.62 -3.33 7.21
N PRO A 84 -2.68 -4.13 8.28
CA PRO A 84 -2.67 -5.58 8.18
C PRO A 84 -3.75 -6.11 7.24
N PHE A 85 -3.53 -7.33 6.72
CA PHE A 85 -4.45 -8.01 5.82
C PHE A 85 -5.90 -7.91 6.31
N THR A 86 -6.79 -7.46 5.43
CA THR A 86 -8.19 -7.18 5.73
C THR A 86 -9.09 -7.74 4.64
N ILE A 87 -10.27 -8.20 5.03
CA ILE A 87 -11.32 -8.62 4.11
C ILE A 87 -12.57 -7.79 4.42
N THR A 88 -13.14 -7.17 3.37
CA THR A 88 -14.45 -6.50 3.45
C THR A 88 -15.49 -7.28 2.66
N GLU A 89 -16.70 -7.42 3.19
CA GLU A 89 -17.82 -8.13 2.56
C GLU A 89 -18.81 -7.12 1.98
N GLY A 90 -19.37 -7.44 0.82
CA GLY A 90 -20.46 -6.74 0.17
C GLY A 90 -21.14 -7.62 -0.87
N SER A 91 -21.81 -6.99 -1.83
CA SER A 91 -22.55 -7.64 -2.89
C SER A 91 -22.20 -7.07 -4.25
N VAL A 92 -22.41 -7.84 -5.31
CA VAL A 92 -22.37 -7.35 -6.69
C VAL A 92 -23.52 -6.36 -6.89
N SER A 93 -23.19 -5.08 -7.09
CA SER A 93 -24.14 -4.02 -7.45
C SER A 93 -24.42 -4.02 -8.95
N ALA A 94 -23.40 -4.17 -9.79
CA ALA A 94 -23.50 -4.35 -11.22
C ALA A 94 -22.39 -5.27 -11.75
N PRO A 95 -22.71 -6.36 -12.46
CA PRO A 95 -21.69 -7.27 -13.00
C PRO A 95 -20.93 -6.66 -14.19
N ARG A 96 -21.49 -5.64 -14.84
CA ARG A 96 -20.91 -4.95 -16.02
C ARG A 96 -21.27 -3.46 -15.98
N GLN A 97 -20.46 -2.66 -15.32
CA GLN A 97 -20.59 -1.20 -15.31
C GLN A 97 -19.63 -0.61 -16.34
N LEU A 98 -20.17 0.07 -17.36
CA LEU A 98 -19.33 0.76 -18.37
C LEU A 98 -18.81 2.07 -17.80
N MET A 99 -17.48 2.23 -17.76
CA MET A 99 -16.80 3.45 -17.36
C MET A 99 -15.52 3.61 -18.18
N GLU A 100 -15.26 4.80 -18.70
CA GLU A 100 -14.06 5.11 -19.48
C GLU A 100 -13.80 4.12 -20.63
N GLY A 101 -14.86 3.59 -21.25
CA GLY A 101 -14.77 2.63 -22.35
C GLY A 101 -14.52 1.18 -21.94
N GLN A 102 -14.40 0.89 -20.65
CA GLN A 102 -14.20 -0.47 -20.12
C GLN A 102 -15.34 -0.92 -19.22
N TYR A 103 -15.52 -2.25 -19.08
CA TYR A 103 -16.51 -2.84 -18.21
C TYR A 103 -15.87 -3.27 -16.89
N TYR A 104 -16.37 -2.69 -15.80
CA TYR A 104 -15.98 -3.02 -14.44
C TYR A 104 -17.06 -3.81 -13.71
N LEU A 105 -16.65 -4.62 -12.75
CA LEU A 105 -17.51 -5.19 -11.73
C LEU A 105 -17.72 -4.13 -10.64
N GLN A 106 -18.99 -3.79 -10.34
CA GLN A 106 -19.31 -2.85 -9.27
C GLN A 106 -19.82 -3.60 -8.03
N THR A 107 -19.39 -3.18 -6.86
CA THR A 107 -19.77 -3.72 -5.55
C THR A 107 -20.03 -2.62 -4.53
N ASP A 108 -20.82 -2.92 -3.49
CA ASP A 108 -20.98 -2.09 -2.30
C ASP A 108 -20.02 -2.48 -1.17
N ALA A 109 -19.16 -3.48 -1.37
CA ALA A 109 -18.06 -3.77 -0.46
C ALA A 109 -17.11 -2.56 -0.37
N ALA A 110 -16.61 -2.29 0.82
CA ALA A 110 -15.67 -1.18 1.03
C ALA A 110 -14.36 -1.43 0.29
N VAL A 111 -14.03 -0.56 -0.65
CA VAL A 111 -12.77 -0.51 -1.39
C VAL A 111 -12.01 0.74 -0.98
N ASN A 112 -10.81 0.57 -0.44
CA ASN A 112 -9.97 1.65 0.03
C ASN A 112 -8.61 1.65 -0.69
N PRO A 113 -7.87 2.79 -0.71
CA PRO A 113 -6.49 2.82 -1.14
C PRO A 113 -5.67 1.72 -0.45
N GLY A 114 -4.85 0.98 -1.22
CA GLY A 114 -4.12 -0.20 -0.75
C GLY A 114 -4.83 -1.54 -1.03
N ASN A 115 -6.15 -1.57 -1.27
CA ASN A 115 -6.83 -2.76 -1.79
C ASN A 115 -6.61 -2.96 -3.30
N SER A 116 -6.18 -1.92 -4.02
CA SER A 116 -5.87 -1.97 -5.45
C SER A 116 -4.94 -3.13 -5.78
N GLY A 117 -5.28 -3.90 -6.81
CA GLY A 117 -4.56 -5.09 -7.25
C GLY A 117 -4.89 -6.36 -6.48
N GLY A 118 -5.55 -6.24 -5.31
CA GLY A 118 -6.03 -7.40 -4.56
C GLY A 118 -7.24 -8.09 -5.24
N PRO A 119 -7.51 -9.36 -4.92
CA PRO A 119 -8.61 -10.08 -5.52
C PRO A 119 -9.97 -9.66 -4.94
N MET A 120 -10.96 -9.58 -5.80
CA MET A 120 -12.37 -9.70 -5.43
C MET A 120 -12.78 -11.16 -5.52
N LEU A 121 -13.30 -11.73 -4.45
CA LEU A 121 -13.60 -13.14 -4.33
C LEU A 121 -15.12 -13.36 -4.20
N ASN A 122 -15.63 -14.47 -4.72
CA ASN A 122 -16.98 -14.95 -4.46
C ASN A 122 -17.04 -15.82 -3.19
N ASP A 123 -18.22 -16.35 -2.86
CA ASP A 123 -18.47 -17.24 -1.72
C ASP A 123 -17.78 -18.61 -1.81
N ARG A 124 -17.18 -18.94 -2.99
CA ARG A 124 -16.36 -20.14 -3.20
C ARG A 124 -14.87 -19.84 -3.16
N ASN A 125 -14.49 -18.62 -2.78
CA ASN A 125 -13.10 -18.13 -2.79
C ASN A 125 -12.46 -18.14 -4.19
N GLU A 126 -13.24 -17.94 -5.25
CA GLU A 126 -12.76 -17.79 -6.62
C GLU A 126 -12.66 -16.30 -6.96
N VAL A 127 -11.64 -15.91 -7.73
CA VAL A 127 -11.43 -14.53 -8.19
C VAL A 127 -12.53 -14.17 -9.20
N VAL A 128 -13.33 -13.16 -8.92
CA VAL A 128 -14.33 -12.57 -9.80
C VAL A 128 -13.86 -11.24 -10.40
N GLY A 129 -12.82 -10.65 -9.84
CA GLY A 129 -12.21 -9.42 -10.35
C GLY A 129 -10.93 -9.03 -9.61
N VAL A 130 -10.23 -8.03 -10.16
CA VAL A 130 -9.08 -7.37 -9.56
C VAL A 130 -9.52 -6.00 -9.06
N THR A 131 -9.36 -5.73 -7.77
CA THR A 131 -9.84 -4.51 -7.12
C THR A 131 -9.18 -3.26 -7.70
N VAL A 132 -9.96 -2.20 -7.95
CA VAL A 132 -9.49 -0.88 -8.39
C VAL A 132 -10.03 0.18 -7.45
N SER A 133 -9.15 0.99 -6.85
CA SER A 133 -9.54 2.09 -5.94
C SER A 133 -9.50 3.47 -6.60
N LYS A 134 -9.61 3.57 -7.92
CA LYS A 134 -9.58 4.85 -8.66
C LYS A 134 -10.75 5.79 -8.35
N PHE A 135 -11.88 5.25 -7.89
CA PHE A 135 -13.14 5.99 -7.77
C PHE A 135 -13.50 6.22 -6.29
N THR A 136 -12.65 6.92 -5.57
CA THR A 136 -12.75 7.12 -4.12
C THR A 136 -13.75 8.21 -3.69
N GLN A 137 -14.43 8.89 -4.63
CA GLN A 137 -15.32 10.02 -4.30
C GLN A 137 -16.79 9.65 -4.05
N ALA A 138 -17.14 8.36 -4.09
CA ALA A 138 -18.50 7.90 -3.86
C ALA A 138 -18.54 6.86 -2.74
N ASP A 139 -19.32 7.14 -1.70
CA ASP A 139 -19.56 6.20 -0.61
C ASP A 139 -20.26 4.94 -1.12
N ASN A 140 -19.80 3.77 -0.66
CA ASN A 140 -20.35 2.46 -1.00
C ASN A 140 -20.33 2.08 -2.50
N MET A 141 -19.33 2.55 -3.24
CA MET A 141 -19.11 2.16 -4.63
C MET A 141 -17.67 1.70 -4.82
N GLY A 142 -17.47 0.39 -4.83
CA GLY A 142 -16.23 -0.26 -5.17
C GLY A 142 -16.24 -0.80 -6.60
N PHE A 143 -15.09 -0.84 -7.26
CA PHE A 143 -14.95 -1.33 -8.62
C PHE A 143 -13.81 -2.37 -8.71
N GLY A 144 -13.96 -3.29 -9.65
CA GLY A 144 -12.92 -4.25 -10.00
C GLY A 144 -12.90 -4.53 -11.49
N ILE A 145 -11.70 -4.77 -12.00
CA ILE A 145 -11.51 -5.28 -13.35
C ILE A 145 -12.05 -6.71 -13.36
N ARG A 146 -12.91 -7.03 -14.30
CA ARG A 146 -13.58 -8.33 -14.35
C ARG A 146 -12.58 -9.46 -14.60
N VAL A 147 -12.86 -10.62 -13.99
CA VAL A 147 -12.04 -11.83 -14.19
C VAL A 147 -11.94 -12.24 -15.67
N GLU A 148 -12.97 -11.97 -16.47
CA GLU A 148 -12.95 -12.19 -17.94
C GLU A 148 -11.81 -11.40 -18.61
N THR A 149 -11.60 -10.14 -18.21
CA THR A 149 -10.51 -9.30 -18.73
C THR A 149 -9.14 -9.87 -18.32
N LEU A 150 -8.99 -10.26 -17.06
CA LEU A 150 -7.76 -10.91 -16.58
C LEU A 150 -7.51 -12.22 -17.34
N ARG A 151 -8.53 -13.04 -17.56
CA ARG A 151 -8.40 -14.30 -18.29
C ARG A 151 -7.96 -14.08 -19.73
N LYS A 152 -8.57 -13.12 -20.44
CA LYS A 152 -8.17 -12.75 -21.81
C LYS A 152 -6.71 -12.30 -21.86
N LEU A 153 -6.28 -11.46 -20.91
CA LEU A 153 -4.89 -11.05 -20.79
C LEU A 153 -3.97 -12.28 -20.61
N LEU A 154 -4.29 -13.17 -19.68
CA LEU A 154 -3.49 -14.37 -19.42
C LEU A 154 -3.44 -15.35 -20.61
N ASP A 155 -4.51 -15.41 -21.41
CA ASP A 155 -4.61 -16.28 -22.59
C ASP A 155 -3.92 -15.67 -23.81
N SER A 156 -3.82 -14.34 -23.91
CA SER A 156 -3.08 -13.63 -24.96
C SER A 156 -1.55 -13.65 -24.72
N LEU A 157 -1.10 -13.90 -23.49
CA LEU A 157 0.31 -14.03 -23.20
C LEU A 157 0.89 -15.28 -23.86
N GLY A 158 1.84 -15.06 -24.79
CA GLY A 158 2.71 -16.12 -25.32
C GLY A 158 3.79 -16.56 -24.32
N GLU A 159 4.97 -16.85 -24.81
CA GLU A 159 6.15 -17.03 -23.98
C GLU A 159 6.59 -15.64 -23.46
N VAL A 160 6.38 -15.40 -22.17
CA VAL A 160 6.79 -14.17 -21.50
C VAL A 160 8.22 -14.30 -21.02
N ASP A 161 9.09 -13.37 -21.42
CA ASP A 161 10.41 -13.25 -20.81
C ASP A 161 10.26 -12.61 -19.42
N ARG A 162 10.47 -13.41 -18.38
CA ARG A 162 10.33 -13.01 -16.98
C ARG A 162 11.53 -12.24 -16.44
N THR A 163 12.55 -12.02 -17.25
CA THR A 163 13.80 -11.36 -16.83
C THR A 163 13.80 -9.87 -17.17
N GLN A 164 12.83 -9.40 -17.96
CA GLN A 164 12.75 -8.02 -18.39
C GLN A 164 11.32 -7.46 -18.35
N PHE A 165 11.24 -6.15 -18.24
CA PHE A 165 9.99 -5.42 -18.32
C PHE A 165 9.44 -5.47 -19.76
N GLN A 166 8.14 -5.66 -19.91
CA GLN A 166 7.46 -5.69 -21.20
C GLN A 166 6.11 -4.99 -21.10
N VAL A 167 5.78 -4.19 -22.11
CA VAL A 167 4.49 -3.52 -22.29
C VAL A 167 3.69 -4.28 -23.33
N GLN A 168 2.42 -4.60 -23.03
CA GLN A 168 1.53 -5.20 -24.00
C GLN A 168 0.85 -4.12 -24.86
N CYS A 169 0.90 -4.28 -26.17
CA CYS A 169 0.15 -3.45 -27.10
C CYS A 169 -1.36 -3.68 -26.95
N GLY A 170 -2.14 -2.61 -26.74
CA GLY A 170 -3.59 -2.70 -26.56
C GLY A 170 -4.39 -3.08 -27.81
N SER A 171 -3.75 -3.08 -29.01
CA SER A 171 -4.41 -3.35 -30.28
C SER A 171 -4.10 -4.73 -30.85
N CYS A 172 -2.91 -5.27 -30.62
CA CYS A 172 -2.50 -6.56 -31.22
C CYS A 172 -1.90 -7.56 -30.22
N ASP A 173 -1.91 -7.22 -28.91
CA ASP A 173 -1.40 -8.04 -27.81
C ASP A 173 0.13 -8.34 -27.86
N GLU A 174 0.88 -7.73 -28.78
CA GLU A 174 2.34 -7.87 -28.86
C GLU A 174 3.00 -7.40 -27.57
N LEU A 175 3.97 -8.17 -27.06
CA LEU A 175 4.81 -7.80 -25.92
C LEU A 175 6.05 -7.05 -26.40
N ILE A 176 6.23 -5.84 -25.92
CA ILE A 176 7.27 -4.90 -26.34
C ILE A 176 8.21 -4.68 -25.16
N ALA A 177 9.48 -5.01 -25.33
CA ALA A 177 10.51 -4.93 -24.28
C ALA A 177 11.36 -3.64 -24.37
N GLU A 178 11.42 -3.01 -25.52
CA GLU A 178 12.19 -1.80 -25.74
C GLU A 178 11.27 -0.58 -25.76
N GLU A 179 11.77 0.58 -25.33
CA GLU A 179 11.02 1.83 -25.35
C GLU A 179 10.74 2.24 -26.79
N GLU A 180 9.45 2.27 -27.13
CA GLU A 180 8.96 2.60 -28.48
C GLU A 180 7.74 3.53 -28.36
N GLU A 181 7.60 4.47 -29.30
CA GLU A 181 6.41 5.32 -29.38
C GLU A 181 5.23 4.59 -30.04
N PHE A 182 5.52 3.66 -30.94
CA PHE A 182 4.53 2.90 -31.73
C PHE A 182 4.84 1.40 -31.64
N CYS A 183 3.79 0.60 -31.59
CA CYS A 183 3.93 -0.86 -31.62
C CYS A 183 4.64 -1.32 -32.90
N PRO A 184 5.75 -2.05 -32.83
CA PRO A 184 6.50 -2.50 -34.00
C PRO A 184 5.71 -3.49 -34.87
N SER A 185 4.72 -4.18 -34.31
CA SER A 185 3.91 -5.16 -35.04
C SER A 185 2.72 -4.55 -35.77
N CYS A 186 1.96 -3.62 -35.19
CA CYS A 186 0.73 -3.08 -35.77
C CYS A 186 0.76 -1.58 -36.05
N GLY A 187 1.77 -0.86 -35.54
CA GLY A 187 1.91 0.58 -35.71
C GLY A 187 0.98 1.43 -34.84
N ASP A 188 0.25 0.84 -33.89
CA ASP A 188 -0.58 1.60 -32.95
C ASP A 188 0.29 2.36 -31.93
N LYS A 189 -0.18 3.55 -31.55
CA LYS A 189 0.54 4.38 -30.60
C LYS A 189 0.49 3.74 -29.19
N LEU A 190 1.66 3.57 -28.59
CA LEU A 190 1.77 3.09 -27.20
C LEU A 190 1.41 4.22 -26.23
N PRO A 191 0.92 3.89 -25.03
CA PRO A 191 0.63 4.88 -24.02
C PRO A 191 1.89 5.67 -23.64
N GLU A 192 1.75 6.99 -23.56
CA GLU A 192 2.85 7.88 -23.16
C GLU A 192 3.34 7.53 -21.75
N GLY A 193 4.65 7.43 -21.58
CA GLY A 193 5.26 7.05 -20.30
C GLY A 193 5.11 5.58 -19.92
N ALA A 194 4.73 4.68 -20.86
CA ALA A 194 4.56 3.25 -20.57
C ALA A 194 5.87 2.56 -20.14
N PHE A 195 7.01 3.11 -20.57
CA PHE A 195 8.36 2.63 -20.25
C PHE A 195 9.09 3.51 -19.23
N ASP A 196 8.47 4.61 -18.78
CA ASP A 196 9.11 5.52 -17.86
C ASP A 196 9.37 4.81 -16.51
N GLU A 197 10.62 4.72 -16.11
CA GLU A 197 10.97 4.42 -14.73
C GLU A 197 10.49 5.60 -13.87
N ARG A 198 9.67 5.33 -12.85
CA ARG A 198 9.35 6.36 -11.87
C ARG A 198 10.62 6.68 -11.10
N GLU A 199 11.22 7.82 -11.41
CA GLU A 199 12.32 8.36 -10.62
C GLU A 199 11.85 8.54 -9.17
N GLU A 200 12.64 8.01 -8.25
CA GLU A 200 12.44 8.31 -6.83
C GLU A 200 12.61 9.82 -6.63
N SER A 201 11.64 10.45 -5.97
CA SER A 201 11.80 11.88 -5.65
C SER A 201 13.04 12.08 -4.78
N PRO A 202 13.75 13.21 -4.88
CA PRO A 202 14.86 13.51 -3.97
C PRO A 202 14.43 13.40 -2.50
N LEU A 203 13.18 13.72 -2.18
CA LEU A 203 12.61 13.57 -0.86
C LEU A 203 12.50 12.09 -0.45
N CYS A 204 12.09 11.22 -1.37
CA CYS A 204 12.05 9.77 -1.13
C CYS A 204 13.44 9.25 -0.75
N GLY A 205 14.46 9.56 -1.55
CA GLY A 205 15.85 9.18 -1.28
C GLY A 205 16.34 9.71 0.08
N PHE A 206 16.01 10.96 0.41
CA PHE A 206 16.34 11.58 1.70
C PHE A 206 15.71 10.84 2.89
N VAL A 207 14.39 10.65 2.89
CA VAL A 207 13.67 9.96 3.98
C VAL A 207 14.15 8.51 4.11
N GLU A 208 14.33 7.81 3.01
CA GLU A 208 14.80 6.43 3.01
C GLU A 208 16.25 6.30 3.53
N SER A 209 17.06 7.31 3.34
CA SER A 209 18.41 7.34 3.97
C SER A 209 18.30 7.33 5.50
N ALA A 210 17.36 8.09 6.07
CA ALA A 210 17.12 8.10 7.52
C ALA A 210 16.57 6.75 8.01
N ILE A 211 15.68 6.11 7.25
CA ILE A 211 15.13 4.79 7.58
C ILE A 211 16.21 3.71 7.56
N ARG A 212 17.11 3.73 6.56
CA ARG A 212 18.28 2.82 6.49
C ARG A 212 19.23 3.01 7.68
N GLU A 213 19.44 4.24 8.14
CA GLU A 213 20.28 4.53 9.31
C GLU A 213 19.69 3.91 10.59
N MET A 214 18.38 3.76 10.68
CA MET A 214 17.70 3.03 11.76
C MET A 214 17.81 1.50 11.64
N GLY A 215 18.45 0.97 10.59
CA GLY A 215 18.58 -0.47 10.33
C GLY A 215 17.32 -1.12 9.78
N ILE A 216 16.45 -0.33 9.14
CA ILE A 216 15.19 -0.80 8.56
C ILE A 216 15.29 -0.71 7.04
N ASP A 217 14.78 -1.73 6.34
CA ASP A 217 14.63 -1.68 4.89
C ASP A 217 13.51 -0.69 4.52
N PRO A 218 13.83 0.43 3.85
CA PRO A 218 12.86 1.46 3.54
C PRO A 218 11.78 0.98 2.57
N VAL A 219 12.07 0.01 1.70
CA VAL A 219 11.08 -0.56 0.77
C VAL A 219 9.95 -1.24 1.54
N LEU A 220 10.29 -1.97 2.61
CA LEU A 220 9.31 -2.61 3.49
C LEU A 220 8.55 -1.61 4.37
N ALA A 221 9.10 -0.42 4.56
CA ALA A 221 8.46 0.66 5.31
C ALA A 221 7.49 1.50 4.48
N ARG A 222 7.57 1.46 3.15
CA ARG A 222 6.69 2.25 2.27
C ARG A 222 5.22 1.92 2.50
N ASP A 223 4.41 2.96 2.70
CA ASP A 223 2.98 2.84 2.99
C ASP A 223 2.09 3.68 2.03
N GLY A 224 2.71 4.38 1.10
CA GLY A 224 2.06 5.22 0.11
C GLY A 224 3.05 6.13 -0.60
N TYR A 225 2.53 7.04 -1.42
CA TYR A 225 3.34 8.08 -2.05
C TYR A 225 3.85 9.04 -0.97
N ASP A 226 5.17 9.20 -0.87
CA ASP A 226 5.84 10.00 0.17
C ASP A 226 5.33 9.68 1.59
N SER A 227 5.09 8.39 1.89
CA SER A 227 4.60 7.89 3.17
C SER A 227 5.27 6.57 3.55
N TRP A 228 5.71 6.48 4.80
CA TRP A 228 6.38 5.30 5.36
C TRP A 228 5.82 4.98 6.75
N LEU A 229 5.64 3.69 7.01
CA LEU A 229 5.15 3.14 8.28
C LEU A 229 6.01 1.95 8.69
N PHE A 230 6.61 2.02 9.87
CA PHE A 230 7.45 0.95 10.39
C PHE A 230 7.49 0.98 11.92
N HIS A 231 8.11 -0.02 12.51
CA HIS A 231 8.36 -0.04 13.94
C HIS A 231 9.85 0.07 14.24
N LYS A 232 10.19 0.84 15.29
CA LYS A 232 11.51 0.86 15.91
C LYS A 232 11.34 0.56 17.40
N GLY A 233 11.89 -0.58 17.85
CA GLY A 233 11.53 -1.11 19.16
C GLY A 233 10.03 -1.42 19.23
N SER A 234 9.37 -1.00 20.29
CA SER A 234 7.92 -1.11 20.49
C SER A 234 7.12 -0.06 19.72
N SER A 235 7.72 1.07 19.36
CA SER A 235 7.02 2.24 18.83
C SER A 235 6.78 2.15 17.34
N GLU A 236 5.55 2.44 16.90
CA GLU A 236 5.19 2.67 15.50
C GLU A 236 5.65 4.06 15.07
N ILE A 237 6.32 4.15 13.94
CA ILE A 237 6.81 5.40 13.35
C ILE A 237 6.12 5.62 12.01
N ARG A 238 5.56 6.80 11.83
CA ARG A 238 4.96 7.26 10.57
C ARG A 238 5.71 8.47 10.06
N ILE A 239 6.17 8.41 8.81
CA ILE A 239 6.76 9.54 8.10
C ILE A 239 5.91 9.79 6.87
N PHE A 240 5.45 11.03 6.66
CA PHE A 240 4.57 11.35 5.54
C PHE A 240 4.61 12.82 5.17
N VAL A 241 4.24 13.13 3.93
CA VAL A 241 4.04 14.51 3.46
C VAL A 241 2.60 14.93 3.70
N TYR A 242 2.42 16.06 4.33
CA TYR A 242 1.10 16.67 4.58
C TYR A 242 0.95 17.95 3.74
N ASP A 243 -0.19 18.07 3.06
CA ASP A 243 -0.59 19.23 2.24
C ASP A 243 0.47 19.63 1.19
N GLY A 244 1.27 18.64 0.72
CA GLY A 244 2.33 18.89 -0.26
C GLY A 244 3.44 19.84 0.20
N ALA A 245 3.46 20.25 1.46
CA ALA A 245 4.35 21.30 1.96
C ALA A 245 5.17 20.89 3.19
N TYR A 246 4.69 19.97 4.00
CA TYR A 246 5.31 19.62 5.26
C TYR A 246 5.66 18.14 5.34
N LEU A 247 6.89 17.83 5.74
CA LEU A 247 7.28 16.48 6.16
C LEU A 247 7.01 16.33 7.66
N PHE A 248 6.24 15.31 8.00
CA PHE A 248 6.00 14.87 9.37
C PHE A 248 6.71 13.54 9.63
N SER A 249 7.37 13.45 10.78
CA SER A 249 7.74 12.18 11.41
C SER A 249 7.02 12.13 12.75
N THR A 250 6.23 11.09 13.02
CA THR A 250 5.38 11.01 14.20
C THR A 250 5.26 9.59 14.73
N SER A 251 4.99 9.48 16.03
CA SER A 251 4.74 8.21 16.71
C SER A 251 3.59 8.34 17.70
N PRO A 252 2.59 7.43 17.68
CA PRO A 252 1.60 7.29 18.73
C PRO A 252 2.21 6.55 19.91
N ILE A 253 2.66 7.26 20.95
CA ILE A 253 3.40 6.66 22.07
C ILE A 253 2.49 5.98 23.10
N ASN A 254 1.53 6.70 23.73
CA ASN A 254 0.71 6.18 24.80
C ASN A 254 -0.73 6.70 24.76
N LEU A 255 -1.62 6.05 25.49
CA LEU A 255 -2.94 6.60 25.81
C LEU A 255 -2.88 7.31 27.17
N LEU A 256 -3.51 8.49 27.27
CA LEU A 256 -3.72 9.17 28.53
C LEU A 256 -4.35 8.23 29.59
N PRO A 257 -3.95 8.33 30.85
CA PRO A 257 -4.57 7.56 31.91
C PRO A 257 -6.05 7.92 32.04
N LYS A 258 -6.88 7.00 32.51
CA LYS A 258 -8.33 7.24 32.70
C LYS A 258 -8.63 8.20 33.86
N LYS A 259 -7.68 8.37 34.76
CA LYS A 259 -7.74 9.24 35.93
C LYS A 259 -6.40 9.93 36.11
N GLU A 260 -6.38 11.03 36.86
CA GLU A 260 -5.14 11.76 37.18
C GLU A 260 -4.37 12.21 35.93
N VAL A 261 -5.05 12.83 34.99
CA VAL A 261 -4.49 13.31 33.70
C VAL A 261 -3.57 14.52 33.89
N GLU A 262 -3.82 15.35 34.94
CA GLU A 262 -3.13 16.63 35.18
C GLU A 262 -1.59 16.49 35.21
N PRO A 263 -0.97 15.51 35.92
CA PRO A 263 0.50 15.36 35.91
C PRO A 263 1.09 15.07 34.52
N VAL A 264 0.35 14.36 33.66
CA VAL A 264 0.79 14.09 32.27
C VAL A 264 0.77 15.39 31.47
N LEU A 265 -0.31 16.17 31.59
CA LEU A 265 -0.46 17.43 30.85
C LEU A 265 0.59 18.45 31.31
N ASP A 266 0.83 18.55 32.62
CA ASP A 266 1.87 19.41 33.18
C ASP A 266 3.26 19.04 32.65
N TYR A 267 3.59 17.75 32.60
CA TYR A 267 4.82 17.26 31.99
C TYR A 267 4.92 17.64 30.52
N MET A 268 3.85 17.40 29.73
CA MET A 268 3.84 17.70 28.28
C MET A 268 3.99 19.21 27.99
N LEU A 269 3.54 20.07 28.90
CA LEU A 269 3.57 21.53 28.74
C LEU A 269 4.82 22.18 29.30
N SER A 270 5.46 21.57 30.30
CA SER A 270 6.59 22.17 31.02
C SER A 270 7.97 21.70 30.55
N GLU A 271 8.06 20.50 29.97
CA GLU A 271 9.34 19.95 29.55
C GLU A 271 9.76 20.42 28.14
N ASP A 272 11.06 20.58 27.95
CA ASP A 272 11.64 20.88 26.64
C ASP A 272 11.97 19.59 25.88
N PHE A 273 11.23 19.30 24.84
CA PHE A 273 11.46 18.14 23.97
C PHE A 273 12.38 18.44 22.78
N GLY A 274 13.03 19.59 22.77
CA GLY A 274 13.86 20.04 21.65
C GLY A 274 13.05 20.30 20.38
N PRO A 275 13.39 19.73 19.20
CA PRO A 275 12.68 19.99 17.97
C PRO A 275 11.30 19.28 17.91
N TYR A 276 11.03 18.39 18.85
CA TYR A 276 9.80 17.59 18.88
C TYR A 276 8.66 18.31 19.60
N LYS A 277 7.45 17.94 19.25
CA LYS A 277 6.24 18.43 19.92
C LYS A 277 5.40 17.24 20.34
N LEU A 278 4.84 17.32 21.54
CA LEU A 278 3.81 16.38 21.98
C LEU A 278 2.43 16.94 21.64
N GLY A 279 1.54 16.04 21.24
CA GLY A 279 0.15 16.37 20.92
C GLY A 279 -0.78 15.27 21.43
N ILE A 280 -2.06 15.58 21.50
CA ILE A 280 -3.11 14.65 21.93
C ILE A 280 -4.23 14.69 20.90
N GLU A 281 -4.65 13.50 20.46
CA GLU A 281 -5.87 13.31 19.69
C GLU A 281 -6.75 12.26 20.40
N GLY A 282 -7.93 12.69 20.84
CA GLY A 282 -8.76 11.88 21.73
C GLY A 282 -8.03 11.59 23.05
N ARG A 283 -7.62 10.35 23.27
CA ARG A 283 -6.77 9.93 24.39
C ARG A 283 -5.34 9.58 23.96
N GLN A 284 -5.07 9.48 22.67
CA GLN A 284 -3.78 9.12 22.13
C GLN A 284 -2.80 10.27 22.25
N ILE A 285 -1.63 10.02 22.84
CA ILE A 285 -0.49 10.95 22.90
C ILE A 285 0.42 10.64 21.71
N TYR A 286 0.84 11.69 21.02
CA TYR A 286 1.79 11.62 19.90
C TYR A 286 3.03 12.44 20.21
N ILE A 287 4.18 11.94 19.75
CA ILE A 287 5.38 12.73 19.56
C ILE A 287 5.54 13.01 18.06
N ALA A 288 5.87 14.23 17.67
CA ALA A 288 5.98 14.63 16.28
C ALA A 288 7.17 15.56 16.04
N TYR A 289 7.83 15.39 14.91
CA TYR A 289 8.76 16.32 14.28
C TYR A 289 8.17 16.78 12.96
N ARG A 290 8.11 18.10 12.75
CA ARG A 290 7.53 18.70 11.54
C ARG A 290 8.49 19.72 10.97
N ILE A 291 8.72 19.66 9.66
CA ILE A 291 9.49 20.65 8.90
C ILE A 291 8.75 21.03 7.62
N HIS A 292 8.97 22.23 7.12
CA HIS A 292 8.55 22.60 5.78
C HIS A 292 9.50 21.99 4.75
N LEU A 293 9.01 21.49 3.62
CA LEU A 293 9.86 20.84 2.60
C LEU A 293 10.95 21.77 2.04
N SER A 294 10.69 23.09 1.97
CA SER A 294 11.68 24.07 1.56
C SER A 294 12.86 24.25 2.52
N ASP A 295 12.72 23.76 3.76
CA ASP A 295 13.79 23.83 4.76
C ASP A 295 14.78 22.66 4.64
N ILE A 296 14.47 21.66 3.80
CA ILE A 296 15.38 20.56 3.46
C ILE A 296 16.35 21.09 2.40
N THR A 297 17.52 21.49 2.84
CA THR A 297 18.59 22.01 2.00
C THR A 297 19.88 21.27 2.31
N ASP A 298 20.88 21.34 1.43
CA ASP A 298 22.19 20.71 1.66
C ASP A 298 22.81 21.06 3.03
N ALA A 299 22.51 22.26 3.54
CA ALA A 299 23.03 22.73 4.82
C ALA A 299 22.28 22.18 6.05
N SER A 300 21.01 21.81 5.91
CA SER A 300 20.12 21.40 7.00
C SER A 300 19.80 19.90 6.95
N GLU A 301 20.06 19.24 5.83
CA GLU A 301 19.68 17.85 5.57
C GLU A 301 20.16 16.89 6.66
N GLU A 302 21.43 16.99 7.06
CA GLU A 302 21.99 16.10 8.07
C GLU A 302 21.35 16.29 9.46
N GLU A 303 21.03 17.54 9.83
CA GLU A 303 20.33 17.83 11.10
C GLU A 303 18.92 17.29 11.06
N ILE A 304 18.19 17.51 9.96
CA ILE A 304 16.82 17.03 9.79
C ILE A 304 16.78 15.50 9.82
N ARG A 305 17.66 14.83 9.08
CA ARG A 305 17.80 13.37 9.07
C ARG A 305 18.03 12.82 10.48
N ARG A 306 18.97 13.41 11.22
CA ARG A 306 19.27 13.06 12.61
C ARG A 306 18.04 13.23 13.51
N ASN A 307 17.26 14.29 13.31
CA ASN A 307 16.03 14.51 14.08
C ASN A 307 14.96 13.47 13.78
N ILE A 308 14.83 13.02 12.53
CA ILE A 308 13.94 11.92 12.16
C ILE A 308 14.37 10.62 12.85
N VAL A 309 15.66 10.28 12.81
CA VAL A 309 16.20 9.07 13.47
C VAL A 309 16.01 9.13 14.98
N ASN A 310 16.34 10.27 15.60
CA ASN A 310 16.22 10.45 17.05
C ASN A 310 14.77 10.46 17.52
N LEU A 311 13.80 10.89 16.71
CA LEU A 311 12.39 10.78 17.08
C LEU A 311 11.99 9.33 17.34
N ALA A 312 12.42 8.41 16.47
CA ALA A 312 12.09 6.99 16.62
C ALA A 312 12.67 6.39 17.91
N LEU A 313 13.92 6.75 18.24
CA LEU A 313 14.55 6.32 19.49
C LEU A 313 13.85 6.94 20.71
N LYS A 314 13.52 8.22 20.64
CA LYS A 314 12.86 8.94 21.74
C LYS A 314 11.44 8.43 21.97
N ALA A 315 10.72 8.05 20.92
CA ALA A 315 9.40 7.46 21.02
C ALA A 315 9.43 6.14 21.82
N ASP A 316 10.38 5.25 21.51
CA ASP A 316 10.57 3.96 22.17
C ASP A 316 11.00 4.10 23.65
N GLU A 317 11.79 5.14 23.98
CA GLU A 317 12.14 5.46 25.37
C GLU A 317 10.95 6.03 26.15
N MET A 318 10.18 6.93 25.50
CA MET A 318 9.09 7.64 26.15
C MET A 318 7.90 6.76 26.46
N ASP A 319 7.58 5.78 25.63
CA ASP A 319 6.38 4.95 25.83
C ASP A 319 6.45 4.18 27.15
N ASN A 320 7.62 3.64 27.51
CA ASN A 320 7.86 2.98 28.79
C ASN A 320 7.84 3.96 29.97
N MET A 321 8.54 5.09 29.83
CA MET A 321 8.60 6.12 30.88
C MET A 321 7.20 6.70 31.21
N MET A 322 6.37 6.93 30.20
CA MET A 322 5.02 7.46 30.39
C MET A 322 4.11 6.48 31.14
N VAL A 323 4.27 5.17 30.92
CA VAL A 323 3.57 4.13 31.70
C VAL A 323 4.06 4.11 33.14
N GLU A 324 5.37 4.05 33.38
CA GLU A 324 5.97 3.93 34.69
C GLU A 324 5.73 5.17 35.58
N ARG A 325 5.90 6.36 35.03
CA ARG A 325 5.85 7.61 35.78
C ARG A 325 4.45 8.17 35.95
N PHE A 326 3.59 8.00 34.95
CA PHE A 326 2.30 8.67 34.90
C PHE A 326 1.10 7.72 34.80
N GLY A 327 1.34 6.41 34.74
CA GLY A 327 0.26 5.42 34.63
C GLY A 327 -0.50 5.49 33.31
N CYS A 328 0.17 5.97 32.24
CA CYS A 328 -0.36 5.92 30.88
C CYS A 328 -0.58 4.46 30.44
N GLU A 329 -1.54 4.25 29.55
CA GLU A 329 -1.74 2.94 28.94
C GLU A 329 -0.88 2.86 27.67
N PHE A 330 -0.39 1.67 27.30
CA PHE A 330 0.29 1.51 26.02
C PHE A 330 -0.67 1.77 24.86
N SER A 331 -0.15 2.35 23.79
CA SER A 331 -0.89 2.51 22.54
C SER A 331 -1.24 1.14 21.94
N GLU A 332 -2.39 1.04 21.29
CA GLU A 332 -2.74 -0.14 20.47
C GLU A 332 -1.81 -0.37 19.29
N TYR A 333 -1.08 0.68 18.87
CA TYR A 333 -0.07 0.65 17.80
C TYR A 333 1.29 0.12 18.28
N SER A 334 1.50 -0.06 19.59
CA SER A 334 2.76 -0.56 20.14
C SER A 334 2.87 -2.09 20.00
N LYS A 335 4.02 -2.58 19.51
CA LYS A 335 4.29 -4.03 19.43
C LYS A 335 4.53 -4.63 20.83
N ALA A 336 3.73 -5.63 21.22
CA ALA A 336 3.85 -6.31 22.50
C ALA A 336 5.15 -7.14 22.65
N ASP A 337 5.66 -7.68 21.55
CA ASP A 337 6.83 -8.60 21.56
C ASP A 337 8.19 -7.88 21.64
N ALA A 338 8.21 -6.55 21.61
CA ALA A 338 9.42 -5.73 21.72
C ALA A 338 9.63 -5.14 23.13
N ARG A 339 8.82 -5.59 24.11
CA ARG A 339 8.82 -5.10 25.53
C ARG A 339 9.68 -5.93 26.44
#